data_e5cbf80b553cf4e8aa33d303858ab997
#
_entry.id   e5cbf80b553cf4e8aa33d303858ab997
#
_cell.length_a   1.000
_cell.length_b   1.000
_cell.length_c   1.000
_cell.angle_alpha   90.00
_cell.angle_beta   90.00
_cell.angle_gamma   90.00
#
_symmetry.space_group_name_H-M   'P 1'
#
loop_
_entity.id
_entity.type
_entity.pdbx_description
1 polymer ?
#
loop_
_entity_poly.entity_id
_entity_poly.type
_entity_poly.pdbx_seq_one_letter_code
_entity_poly.pdbx_strand_id
1 'polypeptide(L)'
;MTDPPSRTSSPAARLIVAGLVAPFPFIALVILQGILQPGYSHVAQPISALAALPLGWLQNLNFYIVGTLLIAYAIGLHFSLRPARRAAMGPALLALSGVGLIVSGVFPWRQENGIFIEPAGHVVGAVMSFLGTSIGHMVISRRMRHDPRWEGIAFYVLASGMTMLLLFFAVAYSLEPGSPLRPWTGALQRVLVAIWFACAMVVALRGSRVHVYGR
;
A
#
# COMPACT_ATOMS: atom_id res chain seq x y z
N MET A 1 24.22 0.23 41.75
CA MET A 1 24.05 -0.39 40.44
C MET A 1 22.63 -0.06 40.02
N THR A 2 22.44 1.04 39.25
CA THR A 2 21.11 1.45 38.77
C THR A 2 20.84 0.68 37.47
N ASP A 3 19.77 -0.11 37.48
CA ASP A 3 19.31 -0.82 36.25
C ASP A 3 19.15 0.18 35.11
N PRO A 4 19.63 -0.18 33.90
CA PRO A 4 19.42 0.65 32.72
C PRO A 4 17.91 0.78 32.47
N PRO A 5 17.41 1.98 32.13
CA PRO A 5 15.98 2.21 31.91
C PRO A 5 15.47 1.26 30.80
N SER A 6 14.41 0.53 31.11
CA SER A 6 13.75 -0.38 30.18
C SER A 6 13.41 0.37 28.88
N ARG A 7 13.98 -0.07 27.74
CA ARG A 7 13.73 0.49 26.40
C ARG A 7 12.31 0.15 25.94
N THR A 8 11.31 0.81 26.51
CA THR A 8 9.95 0.70 25.95
C THR A 8 9.90 1.48 24.64
N SER A 9 9.68 0.77 23.55
CA SER A 9 9.48 1.39 22.23
C SER A 9 8.29 2.37 22.29
N SER A 10 8.47 3.60 21.78
CA SER A 10 7.38 4.58 21.74
C SER A 10 6.17 4.05 20.94
N PRO A 11 4.92 4.46 21.27
CA PRO A 11 3.75 4.07 20.47
C PRO A 11 3.92 4.32 18.97
N ALA A 12 4.54 5.43 18.58
CA ALA A 12 4.84 5.75 17.19
C ALA A 12 5.80 4.75 16.55
N ALA A 13 6.82 4.26 17.30
CA ALA A 13 7.72 3.23 16.81
C ALA A 13 7.01 1.90 16.56
N ARG A 14 5.99 1.55 17.34
CA ARG A 14 5.19 0.34 17.14
C ARG A 14 4.28 0.48 15.91
N LEU A 15 3.64 1.64 15.74
CA LEU A 15 2.73 1.88 14.61
C LEU A 15 3.46 1.87 13.26
N ILE A 16 4.67 2.43 13.17
CA ILE A 16 5.42 2.44 11.90
C ILE A 16 5.81 1.03 11.45
N VAL A 17 5.97 0.08 12.38
CA VAL A 17 6.26 -1.33 12.07
C VAL A 17 5.14 -1.99 11.26
N ALA A 18 3.90 -1.47 11.32
CA ALA A 18 2.81 -1.96 10.49
C ALA A 18 3.15 -1.92 8.98
N GLY A 19 4.00 -0.98 8.53
CA GLY A 19 4.51 -0.95 7.16
C GLY A 19 5.44 -2.11 6.80
N LEU A 20 6.06 -2.76 7.80
CA LEU A 20 6.82 -3.99 7.59
C LEU A 20 5.91 -5.23 7.57
N VAL A 21 4.83 -5.21 8.32
CA VAL A 21 3.93 -6.35 8.50
C VAL A 21 2.93 -6.47 7.35
N ALA A 22 2.42 -5.35 6.84
CA ALA A 22 1.35 -5.30 5.83
C ALA A 22 1.59 -6.15 4.57
N PRO A 23 2.81 -6.24 4.00
CA PRO A 23 3.06 -7.05 2.81
C PRO A 23 2.82 -8.56 3.01
N PHE A 24 3.10 -9.08 4.20
CA PHE A 24 3.07 -10.53 4.44
C PHE A 24 1.66 -11.13 4.33
N PRO A 25 0.65 -10.66 5.09
CA PRO A 25 -0.72 -11.17 4.93
C PRO A 25 -1.24 -10.92 3.52
N PHE A 26 -0.91 -9.76 2.90
CA PHE A 26 -1.36 -9.45 1.55
C PHE A 26 -0.86 -10.48 0.54
N ILE A 27 0.44 -10.68 0.50
CA ILE A 27 1.08 -11.58 -0.47
C ILE A 27 0.64 -13.04 -0.21
N ALA A 28 0.64 -13.47 1.06
CA ALA A 28 0.25 -14.82 1.42
C ALA A 28 -1.18 -15.15 0.98
N LEU A 29 -2.14 -14.26 1.24
CA LEU A 29 -3.53 -14.47 0.86
C LEU A 29 -3.74 -14.40 -0.67
N VAL A 30 -3.05 -13.50 -1.38
CA VAL A 30 -3.12 -13.43 -2.85
C VAL A 30 -2.56 -14.69 -3.51
N ILE A 31 -1.43 -15.21 -3.02
CA ILE A 31 -0.85 -16.46 -3.55
C ILE A 31 -1.77 -17.64 -3.24
N LEU A 32 -2.21 -17.78 -1.98
CA LEU A 32 -3.10 -18.87 -1.56
C LEU A 32 -4.37 -18.89 -2.41
N GLN A 33 -5.04 -17.76 -2.57
CA GLN A 33 -6.27 -17.68 -3.38
C GLN A 33 -5.99 -18.02 -4.85
N GLY A 34 -4.89 -17.50 -5.42
CA GLY A 34 -4.54 -17.76 -6.81
C GLY A 34 -4.25 -19.26 -7.10
N ILE A 35 -3.74 -20.00 -6.10
CA ILE A 35 -3.53 -21.45 -6.20
C ILE A 35 -4.86 -22.20 -6.08
N LEU A 36 -5.71 -21.78 -5.14
CA LEU A 36 -6.96 -22.48 -4.80
C LEU A 36 -8.12 -22.18 -5.76
N GLN A 37 -7.98 -21.19 -6.65
CA GLN A 37 -9.06 -20.77 -7.54
C GLN A 37 -8.74 -21.12 -9.01
N PRO A 38 -9.29 -22.23 -9.54
CA PRO A 38 -9.05 -22.65 -10.94
C PRO A 38 -9.44 -21.55 -11.93
N GLY A 39 -8.64 -21.38 -12.98
CA GLY A 39 -8.90 -20.41 -14.02
C GLY A 39 -8.46 -18.97 -13.70
N TYR A 40 -7.96 -18.70 -12.48
CA TYR A 40 -7.39 -17.39 -12.17
C TYR A 40 -5.97 -17.27 -12.73
N SER A 41 -5.75 -16.21 -13.52
CA SER A 41 -4.43 -15.89 -14.09
C SER A 41 -3.78 -14.72 -13.36
N HIS A 42 -2.68 -14.97 -12.67
CA HIS A 42 -1.90 -13.92 -12.02
C HIS A 42 -1.34 -12.87 -12.99
N VAL A 43 -1.18 -13.20 -14.25
CA VAL A 43 -0.67 -12.30 -15.29
C VAL A 43 -1.79 -11.44 -15.87
N ALA A 44 -2.91 -12.07 -16.25
CA ALA A 44 -3.97 -11.37 -16.95
C ALA A 44 -5.00 -10.71 -16.02
N GLN A 45 -5.25 -11.31 -14.85
CA GLN A 45 -6.31 -10.83 -13.97
C GLN A 45 -5.77 -10.01 -12.80
N PRO A 46 -6.38 -8.85 -12.51
CA PRO A 46 -5.97 -8.03 -11.38
C PRO A 46 -6.20 -8.76 -10.05
N ILE A 47 -5.44 -8.37 -9.03
CA ILE A 47 -5.58 -8.93 -7.67
C ILE A 47 -7.01 -8.76 -7.15
N SER A 48 -7.64 -7.63 -7.46
CA SER A 48 -9.02 -7.34 -7.03
C SER A 48 -10.03 -8.32 -7.59
N ALA A 49 -9.79 -8.93 -8.76
CA ALA A 49 -10.68 -9.94 -9.35
C ALA A 49 -10.81 -11.20 -8.48
N LEU A 50 -9.85 -11.47 -7.59
CA LEU A 50 -9.96 -12.55 -6.60
C LEU A 50 -11.20 -12.39 -5.71
N ALA A 51 -11.65 -11.16 -5.46
CA ALA A 51 -12.84 -10.89 -4.66
C ALA A 51 -14.14 -11.36 -5.34
N ALA A 52 -14.15 -11.55 -6.67
CA ALA A 52 -15.31 -12.03 -7.42
C ALA A 52 -15.42 -13.56 -7.48
N LEU A 53 -14.42 -14.29 -7.00
CA LEU A 53 -14.33 -15.74 -7.07
C LEU A 53 -14.86 -16.40 -5.76
N PRO A 54 -15.06 -17.74 -5.72
CA PRO A 54 -15.68 -18.40 -4.57
C PRO A 54 -15.05 -18.10 -3.21
N LEU A 55 -13.73 -17.91 -3.14
CA LEU A 55 -13.01 -17.52 -1.93
C LEU A 55 -12.83 -15.99 -1.80
N GLY A 56 -13.64 -15.19 -2.49
CA GLY A 56 -13.51 -13.74 -2.56
C GLY A 56 -13.57 -13.03 -1.21
N TRP A 57 -14.26 -13.61 -0.23
CA TRP A 57 -14.29 -13.09 1.14
C TRP A 57 -12.89 -13.00 1.77
N LEU A 58 -11.96 -13.89 1.41
CA LEU A 58 -10.55 -13.80 1.84
C LEU A 58 -9.88 -12.56 1.28
N GLN A 59 -10.19 -12.19 0.03
CA GLN A 59 -9.62 -10.97 -0.57
C GLN A 59 -10.20 -9.71 0.09
N ASN A 60 -11.48 -9.71 0.46
CA ASN A 60 -12.09 -8.61 1.19
C ASN A 60 -11.47 -8.47 2.58
N LEU A 61 -11.29 -9.58 3.30
CA LEU A 61 -10.59 -9.62 4.58
C LEU A 61 -9.16 -9.10 4.45
N ASN A 62 -8.46 -9.49 3.38
CA ASN A 62 -7.11 -9.01 3.07
C ASN A 62 -7.07 -7.48 2.92
N PHE A 63 -8.02 -6.90 2.20
CA PHE A 63 -8.14 -5.46 2.06
C PHE A 63 -8.39 -4.75 3.40
N TYR A 64 -9.23 -5.30 4.28
CA TYR A 64 -9.48 -4.73 5.61
C TYR A 64 -8.24 -4.79 6.51
N ILE A 65 -7.57 -5.93 6.57
CA ILE A 65 -6.35 -6.10 7.38
C ILE A 65 -5.27 -5.14 6.90
N VAL A 66 -4.97 -5.15 5.61
CA VAL A 66 -3.86 -4.37 5.05
C VAL A 66 -4.19 -2.88 5.06
N GLY A 67 -5.42 -2.49 4.77
CA GLY A 67 -5.86 -1.11 4.87
C GLY A 67 -5.67 -0.55 6.28
N THR A 68 -6.05 -1.32 7.31
CA THR A 68 -5.85 -0.94 8.72
C THR A 68 -4.37 -0.83 9.08
N LEU A 69 -3.53 -1.76 8.63
CA LEU A 69 -2.08 -1.72 8.85
C LEU A 69 -1.43 -0.51 8.17
N LEU A 70 -1.89 -0.13 6.97
CA LEU A 70 -1.38 1.06 6.28
C LEU A 70 -1.80 2.37 6.95
N ILE A 71 -3.00 2.43 7.54
CA ILE A 71 -3.40 3.57 8.36
C ILE A 71 -2.51 3.67 9.60
N ALA A 72 -2.27 2.56 10.29
CA ALA A 72 -1.37 2.51 11.45
C ALA A 72 0.06 2.95 11.07
N TYR A 73 0.59 2.44 9.95
CA TYR A 73 1.87 2.85 9.39
C TYR A 73 1.93 4.36 9.11
N ALA A 74 0.91 4.93 8.49
CA ALA A 74 0.84 6.36 8.17
C ALA A 74 0.84 7.22 9.44
N ILE A 75 0.12 6.80 10.49
CA ILE A 75 0.13 7.46 11.80
C ILE A 75 1.53 7.38 12.43
N GLY A 76 2.15 6.20 12.44
CA GLY A 76 3.51 6.02 12.95
C GLY A 76 4.54 6.89 12.22
N LEU A 77 4.42 6.98 10.90
CA LEU A 77 5.28 7.82 10.08
C LEU A 77 5.06 9.33 10.36
N HIS A 78 3.82 9.75 10.57
CA HIS A 78 3.51 11.14 10.95
C HIS A 78 4.30 11.59 12.19
N PHE A 79 4.33 10.77 13.23
CA PHE A 79 5.06 11.04 14.45
C PHE A 79 6.58 10.84 14.33
N SER A 80 7.06 10.14 13.31
CA SER A 80 8.49 9.92 13.07
C SER A 80 9.16 11.08 12.34
N LEU A 81 8.38 11.85 11.60
CA LEU A 81 8.85 13.00 10.84
C LEU A 81 8.86 14.25 11.72
N ARG A 82 9.91 15.09 11.63
CA ARG A 82 9.97 16.35 12.38
C ARG A 82 8.77 17.25 12.07
N PRO A 83 8.22 17.99 13.05
CA PRO A 83 7.19 18.97 12.78
C PRO A 83 7.62 19.98 11.72
N ALA A 84 6.75 20.26 10.75
CA ALA A 84 6.95 21.27 9.73
C ALA A 84 5.59 21.77 9.25
N ARG A 85 5.55 22.93 8.60
CA ARG A 85 4.33 23.38 7.92
C ARG A 85 3.86 22.31 6.92
N ARG A 86 2.59 21.93 6.94
CA ARG A 86 1.99 20.84 6.14
C ARG A 86 2.60 19.45 6.41
N ALA A 87 3.14 19.24 7.61
CA ALA A 87 3.75 17.98 8.04
C ALA A 87 2.83 16.76 7.89
N ALA A 88 1.53 16.96 8.01
CA ALA A 88 0.54 15.90 7.99
C ALA A 88 0.12 15.45 6.57
N MET A 89 0.34 16.26 5.52
CA MET A 89 -0.24 16.00 4.19
C MET A 89 0.21 14.66 3.59
N GLY A 90 1.50 14.36 3.61
CA GLY A 90 2.00 13.08 3.09
C GLY A 90 1.48 11.86 3.86
N PRO A 91 1.63 11.82 5.20
CA PRO A 91 1.02 10.78 6.02
C PRO A 91 -0.50 10.67 5.87
N ALA A 92 -1.23 11.79 5.73
CA ALA A 92 -2.67 11.77 5.49
C ALA A 92 -3.04 11.11 4.15
N LEU A 93 -2.27 11.36 3.09
CA LEU A 93 -2.44 10.69 1.79
C LEU A 93 -2.14 9.18 1.89
N LEU A 94 -1.14 8.78 2.70
CA LEU A 94 -0.90 7.36 2.95
C LEU A 94 -2.02 6.73 3.79
N ALA A 95 -2.58 7.45 4.77
CA ALA A 95 -3.74 6.96 5.50
C ALA A 95 -4.97 6.83 4.57
N LEU A 96 -5.17 7.79 3.66
CA LEU A 96 -6.21 7.74 2.64
C LEU A 96 -6.06 6.49 1.76
N SER A 97 -4.82 6.07 1.46
CA SER A 97 -4.60 4.83 0.70
C SER A 97 -5.08 3.58 1.45
N GLY A 98 -4.87 3.54 2.76
CA GLY A 98 -5.40 2.47 3.61
C GLY A 98 -6.94 2.46 3.67
N VAL A 99 -7.55 3.64 3.79
CA VAL A 99 -9.02 3.80 3.70
C VAL A 99 -9.52 3.32 2.34
N GLY A 100 -8.83 3.64 1.25
CA GLY A 100 -9.16 3.18 -0.09
C GLY A 100 -9.19 1.65 -0.22
N LEU A 101 -8.24 0.93 0.39
CA LEU A 101 -8.30 -0.55 0.44
C LEU A 101 -9.54 -1.04 1.19
N ILE A 102 -9.88 -0.43 2.32
CA ILE A 102 -11.09 -0.78 3.07
C ILE A 102 -12.33 -0.55 2.21
N VAL A 103 -12.42 0.58 1.52
CA VAL A 103 -13.51 0.89 0.58
C VAL A 103 -13.57 -0.15 -0.54
N SER A 104 -12.43 -0.56 -1.11
CA SER A 104 -12.38 -1.62 -2.12
C SER A 104 -12.92 -2.96 -1.61
N GLY A 105 -12.69 -3.27 -0.33
CA GLY A 105 -13.25 -4.46 0.32
C GLY A 105 -14.76 -4.37 0.58
N VAL A 106 -15.28 -3.16 0.83
CA VAL A 106 -16.74 -2.92 1.01
C VAL A 106 -17.48 -3.04 -0.33
N PHE A 107 -16.84 -2.68 -1.43
CA PHE A 107 -17.39 -2.77 -2.79
C PHE A 107 -16.60 -3.79 -3.64
N PRO A 108 -16.70 -5.10 -3.31
CA PRO A 108 -15.89 -6.11 -3.99
C PRO A 108 -16.29 -6.28 -5.45
N TRP A 109 -15.33 -6.70 -6.27
CA TRP A 109 -15.61 -7.19 -7.61
C TRP A 109 -16.63 -8.34 -7.54
N ARG A 110 -17.43 -8.48 -8.60
CA ARG A 110 -18.44 -9.52 -8.76
C ARG A 110 -18.23 -10.27 -10.04
N GLN A 111 -18.78 -11.46 -10.14
CA GLN A 111 -18.84 -12.22 -11.38
C GLN A 111 -20.31 -12.52 -11.70
N GLU A 112 -20.77 -12.09 -12.87
CA GLU A 112 -22.13 -12.36 -13.36
C GLU A 112 -22.01 -12.97 -14.75
N ASN A 113 -22.58 -14.14 -14.96
CA ASN A 113 -22.52 -14.89 -16.22
C ASN A 113 -21.08 -15.06 -16.79
N GLY A 114 -20.11 -15.27 -15.91
CA GLY A 114 -18.70 -15.42 -16.30
C GLY A 114 -17.94 -14.09 -16.56
N ILE A 115 -18.63 -12.94 -16.48
CA ILE A 115 -18.04 -11.61 -16.71
C ILE A 115 -17.68 -10.98 -15.36
N PHE A 116 -16.46 -10.48 -15.26
CA PHE A 116 -16.02 -9.71 -14.09
C PHE A 116 -16.57 -8.29 -14.17
N ILE A 117 -17.22 -7.85 -13.07
CA ILE A 117 -17.80 -6.52 -12.94
C ILE A 117 -17.08 -5.79 -11.81
N GLU A 118 -16.53 -4.63 -12.13
CA GLU A 118 -15.92 -3.73 -11.16
C GLU A 118 -16.95 -2.67 -10.72
N PRO A 119 -17.40 -2.68 -9.43
CA PRO A 119 -18.32 -1.67 -8.94
C PRO A 119 -17.66 -0.28 -8.86
N ALA A 120 -18.41 0.79 -9.10
CA ALA A 120 -17.93 2.16 -9.00
C ALA A 120 -17.28 2.47 -7.63
N GLY A 121 -17.83 1.93 -6.53
CA GLY A 121 -17.24 2.06 -5.21
C GLY A 121 -15.84 1.43 -5.11
N HIS A 122 -15.60 0.30 -5.81
CA HIS A 122 -14.26 -0.29 -5.91
C HIS A 122 -13.28 0.62 -6.65
N VAL A 123 -13.70 1.20 -7.77
CA VAL A 123 -12.89 2.17 -8.53
C VAL A 123 -12.49 3.35 -7.64
N VAL A 124 -13.43 3.91 -6.88
CA VAL A 124 -13.13 4.98 -5.90
C VAL A 124 -12.09 4.51 -4.88
N GLY A 125 -12.26 3.34 -4.31
CA GLY A 125 -11.30 2.75 -3.36
C GLY A 125 -9.91 2.55 -3.98
N ALA A 126 -9.84 2.04 -5.22
CA ALA A 126 -8.59 1.86 -5.96
C ALA A 126 -7.89 3.20 -6.25
N VAL A 127 -8.64 4.21 -6.70
CA VAL A 127 -8.12 5.57 -6.92
C VAL A 127 -7.55 6.15 -5.62
N MET A 128 -8.30 6.08 -4.51
CA MET A 128 -7.83 6.53 -3.20
C MET A 128 -6.55 5.79 -2.78
N SER A 129 -6.47 4.47 -3.01
CA SER A 129 -5.33 3.65 -2.64
C SER A 129 -4.09 4.01 -3.45
N PHE A 130 -4.19 3.94 -4.76
CA PHE A 130 -3.01 4.08 -5.62
C PHE A 130 -2.57 5.54 -5.81
N LEU A 131 -3.48 6.49 -5.96
CA LEU A 131 -3.10 7.91 -6.00
C LEU A 131 -2.67 8.40 -4.63
N GLY A 132 -3.36 7.99 -3.56
CA GLY A 132 -3.00 8.36 -2.19
C GLY A 132 -1.58 7.92 -1.84
N THR A 133 -1.23 6.66 -2.16
CA THR A 133 0.13 6.17 -1.90
C THR A 133 1.18 6.82 -2.80
N SER A 134 0.92 6.95 -4.10
CA SER A 134 1.86 7.55 -5.06
C SER A 134 2.19 9.00 -4.70
N ILE A 135 1.17 9.84 -4.57
CA ILE A 135 1.32 11.25 -4.24
C ILE A 135 1.85 11.41 -2.80
N GLY A 136 1.37 10.58 -1.86
CA GLY A 136 1.83 10.56 -0.49
C GLY A 136 3.35 10.37 -0.38
N HIS A 137 3.91 9.39 -1.09
CA HIS A 137 5.37 9.16 -1.14
C HIS A 137 6.11 10.33 -1.80
N MET A 138 5.60 10.90 -2.87
CA MET A 138 6.19 12.08 -3.51
C MET A 138 6.24 13.30 -2.58
N VAL A 139 5.17 13.52 -1.79
CA VAL A 139 5.10 14.59 -0.81
C VAL A 139 6.05 14.35 0.37
N ILE A 140 6.09 13.13 0.89
CA ILE A 140 6.98 12.76 2.00
C ILE A 140 8.44 12.86 1.58
N SER A 141 8.80 12.43 0.39
CA SER A 141 10.18 12.48 -0.11
C SER A 141 10.76 13.90 -0.09
N ARG A 142 9.96 14.92 -0.46
CA ARG A 142 10.39 16.31 -0.39
C ARG A 142 10.77 16.73 1.02
N ARG A 143 10.06 16.20 2.01
CA ARG A 143 10.33 16.49 3.41
C ARG A 143 11.54 15.70 3.92
N MET A 144 11.68 14.44 3.50
CA MET A 144 12.81 13.58 3.85
C MET A 144 14.15 14.18 3.40
N ARG A 145 14.19 14.88 2.26
CA ARG A 145 15.41 15.55 1.76
C ARG A 145 15.94 16.65 2.68
N HIS A 146 15.11 17.22 3.53
CA HIS A 146 15.49 18.28 4.48
C HIS A 146 15.66 17.76 5.92
N ASP A 147 15.65 16.45 6.12
CA ASP A 147 15.88 15.81 7.42
C ASP A 147 17.02 14.78 7.28
N PRO A 148 18.21 15.05 7.87
CA PRO A 148 19.38 14.15 7.76
C PRO A 148 19.08 12.71 8.19
N ARG A 149 18.06 12.49 9.05
CA ARG A 149 17.66 11.16 9.48
C ARG A 149 17.03 10.34 8.32
N TRP A 150 16.52 11.00 7.28
CA TRP A 150 15.75 10.41 6.19
C TRP A 150 16.36 10.65 4.81
N GLU A 151 17.29 11.60 4.69
CA GLU A 151 17.85 12.06 3.41
C GLU A 151 18.32 10.90 2.52
N GLY A 152 19.01 9.90 3.10
CA GLY A 152 19.57 8.78 2.35
C GLY A 152 18.56 7.90 1.61
N ILE A 153 17.24 7.99 1.92
CA ILE A 153 16.18 7.25 1.23
C ILE A 153 15.21 8.17 0.46
N ALA A 154 15.37 9.49 0.55
CA ALA A 154 14.41 10.44 0.00
C ALA A 154 14.21 10.29 -1.51
N PHE A 155 15.31 10.09 -2.26
CA PHE A 155 15.25 9.87 -3.72
C PHE A 155 14.54 8.56 -4.08
N TYR A 156 14.83 7.47 -3.35
CA TYR A 156 14.16 6.19 -3.53
C TYR A 156 12.64 6.31 -3.33
N VAL A 157 12.21 7.01 -2.26
CA VAL A 157 10.79 7.24 -1.96
C VAL A 157 10.12 8.08 -3.06
N LEU A 158 10.80 9.10 -3.60
CA LEU A 158 10.32 9.89 -4.74
C LEU A 158 10.15 9.03 -5.98
N ALA A 159 11.20 8.29 -6.36
CA ALA A 159 11.20 7.44 -7.54
C ALA A 159 10.10 6.36 -7.45
N SER A 160 9.94 5.74 -6.27
CA SER A 160 8.86 4.78 -6.01
C SER A 160 7.48 5.42 -6.23
N GLY A 161 7.24 6.62 -5.68
CA GLY A 161 5.97 7.33 -5.86
C GLY A 161 5.66 7.63 -7.32
N MET A 162 6.65 8.10 -8.07
CA MET A 162 6.51 8.39 -9.51
C MET A 162 6.24 7.12 -10.33
N THR A 163 6.98 6.04 -10.07
CA THR A 163 6.80 4.76 -10.77
C THR A 163 5.43 4.16 -10.46
N MET A 164 4.98 4.22 -9.20
CA MET A 164 3.63 3.78 -8.84
C MET A 164 2.54 4.58 -9.57
N LEU A 165 2.72 5.89 -9.70
CA LEU A 165 1.77 6.74 -10.44
C LEU A 165 1.69 6.35 -11.92
N LEU A 166 2.83 6.12 -12.59
CA LEU A 166 2.86 5.66 -13.97
C LEU A 166 2.21 4.29 -14.13
N LEU A 167 2.53 3.35 -13.22
CA LEU A 167 1.93 2.02 -13.24
C LEU A 167 0.43 2.05 -12.96
N PHE A 168 -0.05 2.95 -12.10
CA PHE A 168 -1.48 3.12 -11.88
C PHE A 168 -2.21 3.48 -13.17
N PHE A 169 -1.70 4.43 -13.97
CA PHE A 169 -2.29 4.76 -15.25
C PHE A 169 -2.17 3.62 -16.27
N ALA A 170 -1.06 2.87 -16.25
CA ALA A 170 -0.91 1.69 -17.11
C ALA A 170 -1.93 0.59 -16.75
N VAL A 171 -2.18 0.35 -15.46
CA VAL A 171 -3.23 -0.57 -15.00
C VAL A 171 -4.61 -0.07 -15.40
N ALA A 172 -4.91 1.21 -15.19
CA ALA A 172 -6.20 1.79 -15.60
C ALA A 172 -6.43 1.64 -17.09
N TYR A 173 -5.43 1.98 -17.92
CA TYR A 173 -5.49 1.80 -19.36
C TYR A 173 -5.63 0.33 -19.78
N SER A 174 -5.04 -0.60 -19.04
CA SER A 174 -5.14 -2.03 -19.33
C SER A 174 -6.55 -2.60 -19.18
N LEU A 175 -7.40 -1.94 -18.39
CA LEU A 175 -8.79 -2.34 -18.17
C LEU A 175 -9.73 -1.83 -19.28
N GLU A 176 -9.30 -0.87 -20.09
CA GLU A 176 -10.09 -0.34 -21.19
C GLU A 176 -10.36 -1.41 -22.27
N PRO A 177 -11.55 -1.41 -22.89
CA PRO A 177 -11.86 -2.30 -24.01
C PRO A 177 -10.85 -2.14 -25.17
N GLY A 178 -10.29 -3.25 -25.65
CA GLY A 178 -9.33 -3.23 -26.76
C GLY A 178 -7.89 -2.83 -26.39
N SER A 179 -7.60 -2.59 -25.12
CA SER A 179 -6.24 -2.27 -24.68
C SER A 179 -5.26 -3.40 -24.98
N PRO A 180 -4.10 -3.12 -25.62
CA PRO A 180 -3.04 -4.10 -25.84
C PRO A 180 -2.38 -4.55 -24.53
N LEU A 181 -2.55 -3.81 -23.43
CA LEU A 181 -2.03 -4.15 -22.11
C LEU A 181 -2.97 -5.09 -21.34
N ARG A 182 -4.18 -5.35 -21.82
CA ARG A 182 -5.17 -6.19 -21.13
C ARG A 182 -4.65 -7.57 -20.71
N PRO A 183 -3.86 -8.31 -21.51
CA PRO A 183 -3.29 -9.59 -21.11
C PRO A 183 -2.29 -9.50 -19.94
N TRP A 184 -1.82 -8.29 -19.61
CA TRP A 184 -0.80 -8.01 -18.59
C TRP A 184 -1.34 -7.25 -17.37
N THR A 185 -2.65 -7.00 -17.29
CA THR A 185 -3.28 -6.22 -16.22
C THR A 185 -2.86 -6.70 -14.83
N GLY A 186 -2.91 -8.01 -14.60
CA GLY A 186 -2.54 -8.61 -13.33
C GLY A 186 -1.05 -8.47 -13.00
N ALA A 187 -0.18 -8.62 -13.98
CA ALA A 187 1.26 -8.44 -13.81
C ALA A 187 1.60 -6.98 -13.49
N LEU A 188 1.03 -6.03 -14.23
CA LEU A 188 1.22 -4.58 -14.00
C LEU A 188 0.79 -4.19 -12.59
N GLN A 189 -0.37 -4.65 -12.13
CA GLN A 189 -0.85 -4.36 -10.79
C GLN A 189 0.06 -4.97 -9.70
N ARG A 190 0.58 -6.17 -9.92
CA ARG A 190 1.52 -6.81 -8.99
C ARG A 190 2.84 -6.07 -8.88
N VAL A 191 3.37 -5.59 -9.99
CA VAL A 191 4.59 -4.74 -9.98
C VAL A 191 4.33 -3.45 -9.19
N LEU A 192 3.19 -2.80 -9.43
CA LEU A 192 2.79 -1.60 -8.68
C LEU A 192 2.75 -1.89 -7.16
N VAL A 193 2.06 -2.95 -6.75
CA VAL A 193 1.91 -3.35 -5.34
C VAL A 193 3.25 -3.76 -4.73
N ALA A 194 4.12 -4.44 -5.48
CA ALA A 194 5.46 -4.80 -5.01
C ALA A 194 6.31 -3.56 -4.71
N ILE A 195 6.28 -2.55 -5.59
CA ILE A 195 6.97 -1.27 -5.36
C ILE A 195 6.38 -0.54 -4.15
N TRP A 196 5.06 -0.52 -4.02
CA TRP A 196 4.38 0.06 -2.85
C TRP A 196 4.88 -0.55 -1.55
N PHE A 197 4.80 -1.86 -1.43
CA PHE A 197 5.21 -2.55 -0.21
C PHE A 197 6.71 -2.46 0.05
N ALA A 198 7.55 -2.57 -0.98
CA ALA A 198 8.99 -2.38 -0.83
C ALA A 198 9.31 -0.98 -0.29
N CYS A 199 8.64 0.05 -0.81
CA CYS A 199 8.81 1.41 -0.32
C CYS A 199 8.33 1.56 1.13
N ALA A 200 7.16 1.03 1.47
CA ALA A 200 6.64 1.06 2.84
C ALA A 200 7.57 0.34 3.82
N MET A 201 8.13 -0.81 3.45
CA MET A 201 9.10 -1.56 4.26
C MET A 201 10.39 -0.76 4.50
N VAL A 202 10.98 -0.18 3.45
CA VAL A 202 12.21 0.63 3.56
C VAL A 202 11.98 1.84 4.48
N VAL A 203 10.86 2.54 4.30
CA VAL A 203 10.49 3.69 5.13
C VAL A 203 10.23 3.25 6.58
N ALA A 204 9.54 2.14 6.81
CA ALA A 204 9.28 1.62 8.14
C ALA A 204 10.57 1.18 8.86
N LEU A 205 11.48 0.50 8.15
CA LEU A 205 12.79 0.13 8.68
C LEU A 205 13.63 1.37 9.07
N ARG A 206 13.63 2.40 8.24
CA ARG A 206 14.32 3.65 8.56
C ARG A 206 13.69 4.35 9.76
N GLY A 207 12.36 4.43 9.79
CA GLY A 207 11.61 5.07 10.87
C GLY A 207 11.78 4.38 12.22
N SER A 208 11.81 3.05 12.27
CA SER A 208 12.06 2.32 13.50
C SER A 208 13.45 2.65 14.10
N ARG A 209 14.48 2.81 13.26
CA ARG A 209 15.82 3.22 13.67
C ARG A 209 15.87 4.67 14.17
N VAL A 210 15.13 5.58 13.53
CA VAL A 210 15.04 6.98 13.95
C VAL A 210 14.50 7.11 15.37
N HIS A 211 13.59 6.23 15.79
CA HIS A 211 13.05 6.21 17.16
C HIS A 211 14.01 5.60 18.19
N VAL A 212 14.90 4.72 17.76
CA VAL A 212 15.88 4.07 18.67
C VAL A 212 17.07 4.98 18.97
N TYR A 213 17.54 5.73 17.98
CA TYR A 213 18.78 6.53 18.07
C TYR A 213 18.54 8.04 18.17
N GLY A 214 17.31 8.50 18.15
CA GLY A 214 16.95 9.94 18.11
C GLY A 214 16.62 10.56 19.48
N ARG A 215 17.15 10.00 20.57
CA ARG A 215 17.12 10.60 21.93
C ARG A 215 18.47 11.17 22.32
#